data_5a2add581af41dbda5176f0df16b2586
#
_entry.id   5a2add581af41dbda5176f0df16b2586
#
_cell.length_a   1.000
_cell.length_b   1.000
_cell.length_c   1.000
_cell.angle_alpha   90.00
_cell.angle_beta   90.00
_cell.angle_gamma   90.00
#
_symmetry.space_group_name_H-M   'P 1'
#
loop_
_entity.id
_entity.type
_entity.pdbx_description
1 polymer ?
#
loop_
_entity_poly.entity_id
_entity_poly.type
_entity_poly.pdbx_seq_one_letter_code
_entity_poly.pdbx_strand_id
1 'polypeptide(L)'
;MKLHVPNTAGLNLFTAYGDDYAAVNQEKHQKNLILLPESIIPEWTTATVSTLTAADMQVLLGLGTEIILLGTGKRLRFPPGELLRPFALAGIGLDVMDLQAACRTYNILAAEGRKVAAALLFD
;
A
#
# COMPACT_ATOMS: atom_id res chain seq x y z
N MET A 1 -26.95 -8.21 -21.56
CA MET A 1 -26.06 -7.52 -20.60
C MET A 1 -24.75 -8.26 -20.49
N LYS A 2 -23.68 -7.54 -20.57
CA LYS A 2 -22.34 -8.12 -20.55
C LYS A 2 -21.79 -8.02 -19.13
N LEU A 3 -21.52 -9.17 -18.51
CA LEU A 3 -20.88 -9.19 -17.20
C LEU A 3 -19.42 -8.80 -17.36
N HIS A 4 -19.00 -7.81 -16.57
CA HIS A 4 -17.60 -7.44 -16.52
C HIS A 4 -16.91 -8.30 -15.46
N VAL A 5 -16.02 -9.18 -15.90
CA VAL A 5 -15.17 -9.96 -15.01
C VAL A 5 -13.80 -9.29 -14.98
N PRO A 6 -13.35 -8.84 -13.80
CA PRO A 6 -12.04 -8.21 -13.72
C PRO A 6 -10.95 -9.15 -14.21
N ASN A 7 -10.08 -8.62 -15.09
CA ASN A 7 -8.93 -9.37 -15.58
C ASN A 7 -7.76 -9.08 -14.64
N THR A 8 -7.40 -10.04 -13.80
CA THR A 8 -6.29 -9.90 -12.87
C THR A 8 -4.99 -10.51 -13.39
N ALA A 9 -5.00 -11.04 -14.63
CA ALA A 9 -3.79 -11.62 -15.21
C ALA A 9 -2.71 -10.55 -15.35
N GLY A 10 -1.52 -10.84 -14.83
CA GLY A 10 -0.40 -9.92 -14.87
C GLY A 10 -0.39 -8.86 -13.79
N LEU A 11 -1.44 -8.77 -12.97
CA LEU A 11 -1.46 -7.83 -11.86
C LEU A 11 -0.73 -8.41 -10.65
N ASN A 12 0.00 -7.55 -9.94
CA ASN A 12 0.53 -7.90 -8.63
C ASN A 12 -0.61 -7.87 -7.61
N LEU A 13 -0.79 -8.96 -6.91
CA LEU A 13 -1.78 -9.09 -5.85
C LEU A 13 -1.13 -9.75 -4.63
N PHE A 14 -1.69 -9.48 -3.46
CA PHE A 14 -1.29 -10.21 -2.27
C PHE A 14 -1.98 -11.57 -2.28
N THR A 15 -1.18 -12.63 -2.30
CA THR A 15 -1.71 -14.01 -2.34
C THR A 15 -1.92 -14.59 -0.94
N ALA A 16 -1.27 -14.00 0.06
CA ALA A 16 -1.47 -14.32 1.48
C ALA A 16 -0.97 -13.15 2.32
N TYR A 17 -1.46 -13.02 3.52
CA TYR A 17 -0.98 -12.00 4.45
C TYR A 17 -1.34 -12.39 5.87
N GLY A 18 -0.57 -11.88 6.82
CA GLY A 18 -0.78 -12.08 8.25
C GLY A 18 -0.38 -10.82 9.02
N ASP A 19 -0.07 -10.96 10.30
CA ASP A 19 0.30 -9.83 11.14
C ASP A 19 1.70 -9.28 10.81
N ASP A 20 2.59 -10.14 10.34
CA ASP A 20 4.01 -9.81 10.16
C ASP A 20 4.56 -10.22 8.80
N TYR A 21 3.69 -10.50 7.84
CA TYR A 21 4.13 -10.82 6.49
C TYR A 21 3.07 -10.49 5.46
N ALA A 22 3.50 -10.35 4.22
CA ALA A 22 2.63 -10.28 3.05
C ALA A 22 3.31 -11.05 1.92
N ALA A 23 2.54 -11.91 1.25
CA ALA A 23 3.04 -12.66 0.09
C ALA A 23 2.52 -12.02 -1.18
N VAL A 24 3.42 -11.74 -2.11
CA VAL A 24 3.10 -11.18 -3.42
C VAL A 24 3.43 -12.24 -4.45
N ASN A 25 2.43 -12.66 -5.21
CA ASN A 25 2.62 -13.71 -6.22
C ASN A 25 3.31 -14.94 -5.62
N GLN A 26 2.91 -15.31 -4.41
CA GLN A 26 3.40 -16.45 -3.64
C GLN A 26 4.79 -16.26 -3.03
N GLU A 27 5.41 -15.10 -3.19
CA GLU A 27 6.67 -14.78 -2.54
C GLU A 27 6.43 -14.00 -1.25
N LYS A 28 6.93 -14.54 -0.13
CA LYS A 28 6.71 -13.96 1.20
C LYS A 28 7.67 -12.82 1.48
N HIS A 29 7.13 -11.70 1.96
CA HIS A 29 7.90 -10.52 2.36
C HIS A 29 7.64 -10.21 3.82
N GLN A 30 8.70 -9.85 4.54
CA GLN A 30 8.63 -9.44 5.94
C GLN A 30 9.34 -8.11 6.19
N LYS A 31 9.69 -7.40 5.12
CA LYS A 31 10.26 -6.05 5.17
C LYS A 31 9.35 -5.08 4.46
N ASN A 32 9.42 -3.82 4.84
CA ASN A 32 8.59 -2.75 4.27
C ASN A 32 8.63 -2.77 2.75
N LEU A 33 7.48 -2.72 2.12
CA LEU A 33 7.39 -2.74 0.66
C LEU A 33 6.24 -1.88 0.17
N ILE A 34 6.35 -1.45 -1.09
CA ILE A 34 5.23 -0.84 -1.80
C ILE A 34 4.84 -1.79 -2.92
N LEU A 35 3.56 -2.12 -2.99
CA LEU A 35 3.02 -2.91 -4.10
C LEU A 35 2.15 -2.03 -4.96
N LEU A 36 2.41 -2.09 -6.28
CA LEU A 36 1.57 -1.47 -7.31
C LEU A 36 1.12 -2.57 -8.27
N PRO A 37 0.04 -2.34 -9.03
CA PRO A 37 -0.45 -3.38 -9.95
C PRO A 37 0.59 -3.90 -10.92
N GLU A 38 1.56 -3.08 -11.33
CA GLU A 38 2.56 -3.45 -12.33
C GLU A 38 3.99 -3.44 -11.82
N SER A 39 4.22 -3.14 -10.54
CA SER A 39 5.57 -3.08 -9.99
C SER A 39 5.57 -3.32 -8.48
N ILE A 40 6.75 -3.58 -7.95
CA ILE A 40 6.97 -3.74 -6.52
C ILE A 40 8.24 -2.97 -6.15
N ILE A 41 8.18 -2.26 -5.04
CA ILE A 41 9.33 -1.52 -4.51
C ILE A 41 9.65 -2.10 -3.13
N PRO A 42 10.62 -3.01 -3.04
CA PRO A 42 11.00 -3.57 -1.74
C PRO A 42 11.80 -2.56 -0.92
N GLU A 43 11.68 -2.66 0.38
CA GLU A 43 12.46 -1.85 1.32
C GLU A 43 12.43 -0.35 1.00
N TRP A 44 11.22 0.17 0.73
CA TRP A 44 11.06 1.59 0.37
C TRP A 44 11.45 2.55 1.50
N THR A 45 11.41 2.07 2.72
CA THR A 45 11.88 2.77 3.91
C THR A 45 12.24 1.75 4.97
N THR A 46 13.15 2.11 5.87
CA THR A 46 13.46 1.33 7.06
C THR A 46 12.72 1.86 8.29
N ALA A 47 11.90 2.89 8.10
CA ALA A 47 11.17 3.53 9.20
C ALA A 47 10.04 2.66 9.73
N THR A 48 9.68 2.93 10.97
CA THR A 48 8.43 2.47 11.56
C THR A 48 7.40 3.60 11.43
N VAL A 49 6.16 3.37 11.83
CA VAL A 49 5.14 4.43 11.80
C VAL A 49 5.60 5.66 12.59
N SER A 50 6.24 5.44 13.74
CA SER A 50 6.69 6.54 14.61
C SER A 50 7.94 7.25 14.11
N THR A 51 8.67 6.69 13.16
CA THR A 51 9.91 7.28 12.64
C THR A 51 9.81 7.72 11.19
N LEU A 52 8.62 7.64 10.59
CA LEU A 52 8.40 8.13 9.23
C LEU A 52 8.79 9.61 9.11
N THR A 53 9.42 9.95 7.98
CA THR A 53 9.89 11.30 7.71
C THR A 53 9.18 11.88 6.47
N ALA A 54 9.32 13.18 6.29
CA ALA A 54 8.81 13.83 5.07
C ALA A 54 9.45 13.24 3.81
N ALA A 55 10.71 12.80 3.88
CA ALA A 55 11.38 12.16 2.74
C ALA A 55 10.72 10.84 2.38
N ASP A 56 10.31 10.05 3.37
CA ASP A 56 9.57 8.81 3.13
C ASP A 56 8.25 9.10 2.42
N MET A 57 7.54 10.14 2.85
CA MET A 57 6.25 10.51 2.24
C MET A 57 6.43 11.01 0.82
N GLN A 58 7.56 11.65 0.49
CA GLN A 58 7.85 12.07 -0.88
C GLN A 58 7.93 10.87 -1.84
N VAL A 59 8.44 9.74 -1.38
CA VAL A 59 8.45 8.52 -2.19
C VAL A 59 7.02 8.15 -2.59
N LEU A 60 6.11 8.19 -1.62
CA LEU A 60 4.70 7.87 -1.88
C LEU A 60 4.02 8.88 -2.80
N LEU A 61 4.32 10.17 -2.62
CA LEU A 61 3.76 11.22 -3.47
C LEU A 61 4.19 11.07 -4.93
N GLY A 62 5.37 10.50 -5.17
CA GLY A 62 5.91 10.32 -6.51
C GLY A 62 5.44 9.07 -7.25
N LEU A 63 4.57 8.25 -6.66
CA LEU A 63 4.16 6.99 -7.28
C LEU A 63 3.19 7.16 -8.45
N GLY A 64 2.52 8.30 -8.55
CA GLY A 64 1.56 8.54 -9.64
C GLY A 64 0.25 7.79 -9.46
N THR A 65 -0.11 7.41 -8.25
CA THR A 65 -1.37 6.73 -7.96
C THR A 65 -2.44 7.69 -7.47
N GLU A 66 -3.70 7.30 -7.58
CA GLU A 66 -4.83 8.06 -7.05
C GLU A 66 -5.09 7.75 -5.58
N ILE A 67 -4.76 6.52 -5.19
CA ILE A 67 -5.04 5.99 -3.85
C ILE A 67 -3.78 5.35 -3.32
N ILE A 68 -3.46 5.64 -2.06
CA ILE A 68 -2.39 4.99 -1.34
C ILE A 68 -2.96 4.41 -0.06
N LEU A 69 -2.72 3.13 0.17
CA LEU A 69 -3.11 2.44 1.39
C LEU A 69 -1.85 2.27 2.22
N LEU A 70 -1.76 2.98 3.34
CA LEU A 70 -0.63 2.87 4.24
C LEU A 70 -0.96 1.82 5.31
N GLY A 71 -0.30 0.67 5.21
CA GLY A 71 -0.46 -0.41 6.17
C GLY A 71 0.51 -0.25 7.32
N THR A 72 0.00 -0.17 8.55
CA THR A 72 0.80 0.20 9.71
C THR A 72 1.21 -1.01 10.57
N GLY A 73 1.30 -2.18 9.97
CA GLY A 73 1.70 -3.38 10.67
C GLY A 73 0.53 -4.04 11.39
N LYS A 74 0.83 -4.68 12.50
CA LYS A 74 -0.15 -5.46 13.26
C LYS A 74 -1.27 -4.58 13.83
N ARG A 75 -0.95 -3.32 14.17
CA ARG A 75 -1.89 -2.38 14.79
C ARG A 75 -2.12 -1.18 13.89
N LEU A 76 -3.34 -0.67 13.93
CA LEU A 76 -3.64 0.61 13.30
C LEU A 76 -3.00 1.73 14.11
N ARG A 77 -2.10 2.49 13.47
CA ARG A 77 -1.47 3.67 14.05
C ARG A 77 -1.39 4.76 13.01
N PHE A 78 -1.67 5.99 13.40
CA PHE A 78 -1.66 7.10 12.48
C PHE A 78 -0.34 7.87 12.54
N PRO A 79 0.30 8.15 11.39
CA PRO A 79 1.42 9.09 11.34
C PRO A 79 0.95 10.49 11.77
N PRO A 80 1.89 11.39 12.14
CA PRO A 80 1.53 12.78 12.41
C PRO A 80 0.80 13.41 11.23
N GLY A 81 -0.23 14.21 11.52
CA GLY A 81 -1.06 14.84 10.49
C GLY A 81 -0.27 15.70 9.50
N GLU A 82 0.83 16.31 9.95
CA GLU A 82 1.71 17.11 9.06
C GLU A 82 2.31 16.27 7.93
N LEU A 83 2.54 14.97 8.15
CA LEU A 83 3.05 14.06 7.12
C LEU A 83 1.96 13.67 6.12
N LEU A 84 0.70 13.73 6.53
CA LEU A 84 -0.44 13.34 5.70
C LEU A 84 -0.98 14.50 4.86
N ARG A 85 -0.75 15.73 5.30
CA ARG A 85 -1.28 16.92 4.63
C ARG A 85 -0.90 17.03 3.15
N PRO A 86 0.35 16.75 2.73
CA PRO A 86 0.73 16.87 1.32
C PRO A 86 -0.13 16.03 0.38
N PHE A 87 -0.65 14.90 0.83
CA PHE A 87 -1.50 14.03 0.01
C PHE A 87 -2.84 14.69 -0.27
N ALA A 88 -3.46 15.28 0.75
CA ALA A 88 -4.70 16.02 0.57
C ALA A 88 -4.52 17.19 -0.39
N LEU A 89 -3.41 17.92 -0.27
CA LEU A 89 -3.10 19.05 -1.15
C LEU A 89 -2.86 18.60 -2.59
N ALA A 90 -2.31 17.40 -2.78
CA ALA A 90 -2.05 16.84 -4.11
C ALA A 90 -3.28 16.12 -4.70
N GLY A 91 -4.36 16.02 -3.96
CA GLY A 91 -5.56 15.31 -4.42
C GLY A 91 -5.40 13.79 -4.43
N ILE A 92 -4.47 13.27 -3.64
CA ILE A 92 -4.23 11.83 -3.53
C ILE A 92 -4.95 11.32 -2.29
N GLY A 93 -5.78 10.27 -2.46
CA GLY A 93 -6.43 9.62 -1.34
C GLY A 93 -5.45 8.73 -0.60
N LEU A 94 -5.07 9.09 0.61
CA LEU A 94 -4.24 8.25 1.46
C LEU A 94 -5.06 7.78 2.66
N ASP A 95 -5.23 6.47 2.75
CA ASP A 95 -5.94 5.82 3.85
C ASP A 95 -4.96 5.03 4.70
N VAL A 96 -5.05 5.21 6.01
CA VAL A 96 -4.21 4.50 6.98
C VAL A 96 -5.01 3.34 7.55
N MET A 97 -4.43 2.14 7.52
CA MET A 97 -5.09 0.94 8.03
C MET A 97 -4.02 -0.05 8.51
N ASP A 98 -4.44 -1.10 9.22
CA ASP A 98 -3.47 -2.14 9.58
C ASP A 98 -3.03 -2.92 8.35
N LEU A 99 -1.98 -3.74 8.50
CA LEU A 99 -1.37 -4.44 7.38
C LEU A 99 -2.36 -5.33 6.63
N GLN A 100 -3.13 -6.13 7.35
CA GLN A 100 -4.04 -7.07 6.71
C GLN A 100 -5.16 -6.36 5.95
N ALA A 101 -5.68 -5.29 6.53
CA ALA A 101 -6.71 -4.48 5.87
C ALA A 101 -6.16 -3.82 4.61
N ALA A 102 -4.92 -3.33 4.65
CA ALA A 102 -4.28 -2.73 3.49
C ALA A 102 -4.12 -3.73 2.35
N CYS A 103 -3.67 -4.95 2.65
CA CYS A 103 -3.54 -6.00 1.64
C CYS A 103 -4.88 -6.36 1.02
N ARG A 104 -5.90 -6.53 1.83
CA ARG A 104 -7.24 -6.90 1.36
C ARG A 104 -7.85 -5.80 0.49
N THR A 105 -7.76 -4.56 0.95
CA THR A 105 -8.31 -3.41 0.22
C THR A 105 -7.58 -3.19 -1.09
N TYR A 106 -6.23 -3.31 -1.07
CA TYR A 106 -5.43 -3.21 -2.28
C TYR A 106 -5.90 -4.21 -3.34
N ASN A 107 -6.07 -5.47 -2.95
CA ASN A 107 -6.47 -6.51 -3.91
C ASN A 107 -7.81 -6.18 -4.59
N ILE A 108 -8.76 -5.66 -3.82
CA ILE A 108 -10.07 -5.28 -4.35
C ILE A 108 -9.92 -4.14 -5.37
N LEU A 109 -9.20 -3.09 -5.00
CA LEU A 109 -9.06 -1.90 -5.85
C LEU A 109 -8.23 -2.19 -7.09
N ALA A 110 -7.15 -2.95 -6.96
CA ALA A 110 -6.32 -3.32 -8.10
C ALA A 110 -7.10 -4.17 -9.09
N ALA A 111 -7.90 -5.13 -8.61
CA ALA A 111 -8.73 -5.96 -9.48
C ALA A 111 -9.81 -5.15 -10.21
N GLU A 112 -10.22 -4.00 -9.64
CA GLU A 112 -11.16 -3.10 -10.28
C GLU A 112 -10.50 -2.14 -11.27
N GLY A 113 -9.19 -2.24 -11.46
CA GLY A 113 -8.45 -1.38 -12.38
C GLY A 113 -8.11 -0.01 -11.82
N ARG A 114 -8.19 0.19 -10.49
CA ARG A 114 -7.86 1.47 -9.87
C ARG A 114 -6.34 1.66 -9.79
N LYS A 115 -5.93 2.92 -9.84
CA LYS A 115 -4.52 3.29 -9.67
C LYS A 115 -4.21 3.37 -8.19
N VAL A 116 -3.86 2.23 -7.61
CA VAL A 116 -3.68 2.06 -6.17
C VAL A 116 -2.28 1.56 -5.85
N ALA A 117 -1.75 2.00 -4.71
CA ALA A 117 -0.53 1.46 -4.14
C ALA A 117 -0.79 1.04 -2.71
N ALA A 118 -0.17 -0.06 -2.29
CA ALA A 118 -0.14 -0.46 -0.88
C ALA A 118 1.28 -0.22 -0.37
N ALA A 119 1.43 0.69 0.59
CA ALA A 119 2.70 0.97 1.23
C ALA A 119 2.68 0.32 2.61
N LEU A 120 3.45 -0.73 2.80
CA LEU A 120 3.40 -1.54 4.01
C LEU A 120 4.59 -1.27 4.93
N LEU A 121 4.29 -1.19 6.21
CA LEU A 121 5.27 -1.11 7.29
C LEU A 121 5.07 -2.34 8.18
N PHE A 122 6.17 -3.00 8.50
CA PHE A 122 6.17 -4.29 9.22
C PHE A 122 6.72 -4.15 10.64
N ASP A 123 6.29 -3.16 11.37
CA ASP A 123 6.74 -2.97 12.75
C ASP A 123 5.70 -3.32 13.81
#